data_828f36dd24004acec2c99d5a6366a894
#
_entry.id   828f36dd24004acec2c99d5a6366a894
#
_cell.length_a   1.000
_cell.length_b   1.000
_cell.length_c   1.000
_cell.angle_alpha   90.00
_cell.angle_beta   90.00
_cell.angle_gamma   90.00
#
_symmetry.space_group_name_H-M   'P 1'
#
loop_
_entity.id
_entity.type
_entity.pdbx_description
1 polymer ?
#
loop_
_entity_poly.entity_id
_entity_poly.type
_entity_poly.pdbx_seq_one_letter_code
_entity_poly.pdbx_strand_id
1 'polypeptide(L)'
;MNFRTDLALERRELLTDREIPGVKSRVNQSGSVCVTAIEVQTEQGAQAIGKPVGSYITVEVPPFSADAELLDGRLTAVADELRALLPEEGLVLVVGIGNDHITPDALGPLAGERILATRHIGPELARSIGMEHLRPVAGLLPGVCLLYTSPSPRDT
;
A
#
# COMPACT_ATOMS: atom_id res chain seq x y z
N MET A 1 14.15 -13.37 16.93
CA MET A 1 14.66 -13.20 15.56
C MET A 1 13.52 -12.60 14.75
N ASN A 2 13.55 -11.30 14.51
CA ASN A 2 12.50 -10.64 13.72
C ASN A 2 12.79 -10.90 12.24
N PHE A 3 11.95 -11.70 11.61
CA PHE A 3 11.98 -11.82 10.16
C PHE A 3 11.37 -10.54 9.57
N ARG A 4 12.20 -9.66 9.06
CA ARG A 4 11.77 -8.50 8.27
C ARG A 4 11.64 -8.94 6.82
N THR A 5 10.49 -8.70 6.24
CA THR A 5 10.20 -9.04 4.84
C THR A 5 10.51 -7.91 3.86
N ASP A 6 10.94 -6.75 4.36
CA ASP A 6 11.27 -5.60 3.51
C ASP A 6 12.76 -5.60 3.10
N LEU A 7 13.00 -6.10 1.90
CA LEU A 7 14.32 -6.15 1.28
C LEU A 7 15.00 -4.77 1.11
N ALA A 8 14.26 -3.68 1.06
CA ALA A 8 14.84 -2.35 0.96
C ALA A 8 15.44 -1.91 2.30
N LEU A 9 14.73 -2.21 3.39
CA LEU A 9 15.18 -1.94 4.75
C LEU A 9 16.37 -2.83 5.12
N GLU A 10 16.29 -4.13 4.83
CA GLU A 10 17.38 -5.08 5.07
C GLU A 10 18.65 -4.72 4.32
N ARG A 11 18.54 -4.34 3.04
CA ARG A 11 19.70 -3.90 2.25
C ARG A 11 20.30 -2.61 2.75
N ARG A 12 19.50 -1.65 3.21
CA ARG A 12 20.01 -0.42 3.82
C ARG A 12 20.77 -0.71 5.11
N GLU A 13 20.26 -1.60 5.96
CA GLU A 13 20.93 -2.00 7.20
C GLU A 13 22.25 -2.75 6.94
N LEU A 14 22.32 -3.56 5.88
CA LEU A 14 23.55 -4.25 5.47
C LEU A 14 24.64 -3.30 4.93
N LEU A 15 24.26 -2.14 4.41
CA LEU A 15 25.18 -1.14 3.89
C LEU A 15 25.71 -0.18 4.94
N THR A 16 25.65 -0.55 6.22
CA THR A 16 26.24 0.07 7.43
C THR A 16 26.55 1.57 7.29
N ASP A 17 25.82 2.41 8.02
CA ASP A 17 26.13 3.81 8.41
C ASP A 17 26.68 4.79 7.34
N ARG A 18 26.72 4.44 6.08
CA ARG A 18 27.11 5.33 4.99
C ARG A 18 25.88 5.93 4.33
N GLU A 19 25.88 7.25 4.19
CA GLU A 19 24.97 7.93 3.28
C GLU A 19 25.17 7.36 1.88
N ILE A 20 24.15 6.70 1.35
CA ILE A 20 24.20 6.17 -0.01
C ILE A 20 23.83 7.30 -0.95
N PRO A 21 24.72 7.72 -1.89
CA PRO A 21 24.39 8.78 -2.83
C PRO A 21 23.10 8.45 -3.62
N GLY A 22 22.18 9.41 -3.63
CA GLY A 22 20.88 9.23 -4.33
C GLY A 22 19.84 8.40 -3.60
N VAL A 23 20.06 8.11 -2.32
CA VAL A 23 19.06 7.47 -1.45
C VAL A 23 18.84 8.33 -0.22
N LYS A 24 17.60 8.67 0.06
CA LYS A 24 17.17 9.32 1.30
C LYS A 24 16.41 8.34 2.17
N SER A 25 16.58 8.44 3.47
CA SER A 25 15.80 7.64 4.42
C SER A 25 15.26 8.50 5.54
N ARG A 26 14.05 8.23 5.96
CA ARG A 26 13.37 8.87 7.08
C ARG A 26 12.82 7.77 7.98
N VAL A 27 13.10 7.86 9.25
CA VAL A 27 12.49 7.01 10.27
C VAL A 27 11.71 7.91 11.22
N ASN A 28 10.44 7.60 11.41
CA ASN A 28 9.56 8.31 12.34
C ASN A 28 8.94 7.28 13.29
N GLN A 29 9.12 7.51 14.58
CA GLN A 29 8.54 6.65 15.61
C GLN A 29 7.55 7.45 16.43
N SER A 30 6.33 6.94 16.52
CA SER A 30 5.25 7.52 17.32
C SER A 30 4.62 6.41 18.18
N GLY A 31 4.98 6.41 19.46
CA GLY A 31 4.59 5.34 20.38
C GLY A 31 5.06 3.96 19.90
N SER A 32 4.11 3.07 19.65
CA SER A 32 4.37 1.70 19.17
C SER A 32 4.45 1.57 17.65
N VAL A 33 4.24 2.67 16.90
CA VAL A 33 4.27 2.69 15.43
C VAL A 33 5.62 3.20 14.97
N CYS A 34 6.30 2.47 14.09
CA CYS A 34 7.53 2.88 13.43
C CYS A 34 7.31 2.94 11.92
N VAL A 35 7.53 4.11 11.33
CA VAL A 35 7.45 4.33 9.89
C VAL A 35 8.85 4.56 9.34
N THR A 36 9.29 3.70 8.44
CA THR A 36 10.55 3.85 7.71
C THR A 36 10.24 4.12 6.24
N ALA A 37 10.63 5.29 5.76
CA ALA A 37 10.52 5.66 4.35
C ALA A 37 11.92 5.72 3.72
N ILE A 38 12.09 5.03 2.59
CA ILE A 38 13.30 5.03 1.78
C ILE A 38 12.92 5.55 0.40
N GLU A 39 13.58 6.62 -0.02
CA GLU A 39 13.41 7.22 -1.33
C GLU A 39 14.67 7.01 -2.16
N VAL A 40 14.56 6.23 -3.22
CA VAL A 40 15.61 6.00 -4.20
C VAL A 40 15.45 7.04 -5.31
N GLN A 41 16.35 8.03 -5.37
CA GLN A 41 16.23 9.20 -6.24
C GLN A 41 17.02 9.07 -7.52
N THR A 42 18.04 8.22 -7.56
CA THR A 42 18.95 8.08 -8.70
C THR A 42 19.19 6.65 -9.10
N GLU A 43 19.58 6.41 -10.35
CA GLU A 43 19.98 5.09 -10.83
C GLU A 43 21.18 4.50 -10.07
N GLN A 44 22.10 5.35 -9.61
CA GLN A 44 23.22 4.92 -8.78
C GLN A 44 22.73 4.40 -7.43
N GLY A 45 21.77 5.11 -6.81
CA GLY A 45 21.08 4.64 -5.60
C GLY A 45 20.30 3.36 -5.83
N ALA A 46 19.64 3.24 -6.98
CA ALA A 46 18.90 2.05 -7.39
C ALA A 46 19.80 0.81 -7.47
N GLN A 47 20.98 0.96 -8.09
CA GLN A 47 21.98 -0.13 -8.16
C GLN A 47 22.52 -0.50 -6.78
N ALA A 48 22.78 0.48 -5.92
CA ALA A 48 23.31 0.24 -4.56
C ALA A 48 22.31 -0.53 -3.69
N ILE A 49 21.02 -0.17 -3.74
CA ILE A 49 19.95 -0.82 -2.97
C ILE A 49 19.38 -2.07 -3.68
N GLY A 50 19.57 -2.18 -5.00
CA GLY A 50 18.96 -3.23 -5.82
C GLY A 50 17.45 -3.10 -5.95
N LYS A 51 16.94 -1.86 -5.91
CA LYS A 51 15.52 -1.50 -6.06
C LYS A 51 15.42 -0.36 -7.08
N PRO A 52 14.37 -0.32 -7.93
CA PRO A 52 14.14 0.78 -8.84
C PRO A 52 14.05 2.15 -8.14
N VAL A 53 14.23 3.22 -8.91
CA VAL A 53 13.93 4.58 -8.46
C VAL A 53 12.46 4.64 -8.02
N GLY A 54 12.21 5.19 -6.83
CA GLY A 54 10.87 5.25 -6.25
C GLY A 54 10.88 5.36 -4.72
N SER A 55 9.68 5.36 -4.15
CA SER A 55 9.46 5.46 -2.70
C SER A 55 9.06 4.11 -2.13
N TYR A 56 9.71 3.73 -1.04
CA TYR A 56 9.48 2.48 -0.31
C TYR A 56 9.17 2.83 1.14
N ILE A 57 7.98 2.49 1.61
CA ILE A 57 7.52 2.83 2.94
C ILE A 57 7.19 1.56 3.70
N THR A 58 7.80 1.39 4.86
CA THR A 58 7.53 0.29 5.79
C THR A 58 6.88 0.87 7.05
N VAL A 59 5.69 0.37 7.38
CA VAL A 59 4.97 0.73 8.60
C VAL A 59 4.93 -0.48 9.51
N GLU A 60 5.70 -0.42 10.60
CA GLU A 60 5.71 -1.45 11.64
C GLU A 60 4.70 -1.05 12.72
N VAL A 61 3.71 -1.90 12.92
CA VAL A 61 2.66 -1.72 13.93
C VAL A 61 2.53 -2.97 14.80
N PRO A 62 2.13 -2.83 16.06
CA PRO A 62 1.74 -3.98 16.87
C PRO A 62 0.60 -4.76 16.23
N PRO A 63 0.45 -6.05 16.51
CA PRO A 63 -0.65 -6.84 16.01
C PRO A 63 -2.00 -6.17 16.29
N PHE A 64 -2.90 -6.18 15.31
CA PHE A 64 -4.30 -5.81 15.51
C PHE A 64 -5.01 -6.96 16.22
N SER A 65 -4.74 -7.14 17.50
CA SER A 65 -5.46 -8.08 18.35
C SER A 65 -6.83 -7.53 18.77
N ALA A 66 -7.66 -8.37 19.42
CA ALA A 66 -9.05 -8.06 19.75
C ALA A 66 -9.26 -6.80 20.61
N ASP A 67 -8.21 -6.28 21.25
CA ASP A 67 -8.24 -5.05 22.06
C ASP A 67 -7.99 -3.76 21.25
N ALA A 68 -7.93 -3.88 19.94
CA ALA A 68 -7.77 -2.72 19.09
C ALA A 68 -9.06 -1.89 19.08
N GLU A 69 -9.20 -1.00 20.03
CA GLU A 69 -10.02 0.18 19.82
C GLU A 69 -9.49 0.85 18.55
N LEU A 70 -10.29 0.82 17.51
CA LEU A 70 -9.97 1.15 16.11
C LEU A 70 -9.36 2.56 15.87
N LEU A 71 -9.08 3.32 16.93
CA LEU A 71 -8.67 4.73 16.87
C LEU A 71 -7.29 5.01 17.49
N ASP A 72 -6.47 4.01 17.71
CA ASP A 72 -5.20 4.14 18.44
C ASP A 72 -4.01 4.72 17.64
N GLY A 73 -4.25 5.36 16.54
CA GLY A 73 -3.19 5.96 15.70
C GLY A 73 -2.52 5.00 14.73
N ARG A 74 -2.63 3.68 14.86
CA ARG A 74 -2.05 2.69 13.92
C ARG A 74 -2.67 2.82 12.54
N LEU A 75 -4.01 2.88 12.48
CA LEU A 75 -4.74 3.06 11.22
C LEU A 75 -4.45 4.43 10.60
N THR A 76 -4.34 5.47 11.42
CA THR A 76 -4.01 6.81 10.95
C THR A 76 -2.62 6.84 10.31
N ALA A 77 -1.63 6.22 10.94
CA ALA A 77 -0.28 6.16 10.39
C ALA A 77 -0.24 5.45 9.02
N VAL A 78 -0.93 4.32 8.88
CA VAL A 78 -1.04 3.62 7.58
C VAL A 78 -1.78 4.46 6.55
N ALA A 79 -2.88 5.10 6.94
CA ALA A 79 -3.69 5.93 6.04
C ALA A 79 -2.91 7.17 5.55
N ASP A 80 -2.12 7.79 6.40
CA ASP A 80 -1.33 8.97 6.05
C ASP A 80 -0.20 8.63 5.06
N GLU A 81 0.49 7.50 5.25
CA GLU A 81 1.50 7.04 4.32
C GLU A 81 0.89 6.59 2.97
N LEU A 82 -0.27 5.93 3.00
CA LEU A 82 -1.00 5.62 1.76
C LEU A 82 -1.44 6.89 1.03
N ARG A 83 -1.92 7.90 1.76
CA ARG A 83 -2.31 9.19 1.18
C ARG A 83 -1.14 9.90 0.52
N ALA A 84 0.05 9.83 1.13
CA ALA A 84 1.27 10.41 0.57
C ALA A 84 1.75 9.73 -0.72
N LEU A 85 1.45 8.44 -0.90
CA LEU A 85 1.80 7.68 -2.10
C LEU A 85 0.79 7.84 -3.24
N LEU A 86 -0.45 8.20 -2.92
CA LEU A 86 -1.50 8.36 -3.94
C LEU A 86 -1.35 9.70 -4.65
N PRO A 87 -1.52 9.75 -5.98
CA PRO A 87 -1.59 11.02 -6.71
C PRO A 87 -2.79 11.83 -6.23
N GLU A 88 -2.72 13.15 -6.29
CA GLU A 88 -3.80 14.04 -5.81
C GLU A 88 -5.11 13.87 -6.60
N GLU A 89 -5.01 13.59 -7.90
CA GLU A 89 -6.15 13.44 -8.82
C GLU A 89 -6.11 12.13 -9.58
N GLY A 90 -7.22 11.82 -10.24
CA GLY A 90 -7.37 10.67 -11.12
C GLY A 90 -8.02 9.44 -10.48
N LEU A 91 -8.22 8.42 -11.28
CA LEU A 91 -8.81 7.15 -10.87
C LEU A 91 -7.84 6.36 -9.98
N VAL A 92 -8.32 5.86 -8.87
CA VAL A 92 -7.61 4.88 -8.03
C VAL A 92 -8.18 3.50 -8.30
N LEU A 93 -7.33 2.57 -8.69
CA LEU A 93 -7.66 1.15 -8.77
C LEU A 93 -7.06 0.44 -7.55
N VAL A 94 -7.92 -0.17 -6.77
CA VAL A 94 -7.51 -1.02 -5.65
C VAL A 94 -7.66 -2.48 -6.05
N VAL A 95 -6.58 -3.24 -5.94
CA VAL A 95 -6.55 -4.65 -6.31
C VAL A 95 -6.33 -5.48 -5.05
N GLY A 96 -7.35 -6.25 -4.65
CA GLY A 96 -7.30 -7.16 -3.51
C GLY A 96 -6.91 -8.56 -3.96
N ILE A 97 -5.63 -8.88 -3.88
CA ILE A 97 -5.11 -10.22 -4.24
C ILE A 97 -5.11 -11.11 -3.01
N GLY A 98 -5.50 -12.34 -3.16
CA GLY A 98 -5.46 -13.35 -2.10
C GLY A 98 -6.64 -14.32 -2.18
N ASN A 99 -6.70 -15.22 -1.19
CA ASN A 99 -7.75 -16.20 -1.04
C ASN A 99 -8.52 -15.94 0.25
N ASP A 100 -9.79 -15.59 0.14
CA ASP A 100 -10.70 -15.29 1.24
C ASP A 100 -11.02 -16.51 2.14
N HIS A 101 -10.81 -17.73 1.61
CA HIS A 101 -10.99 -18.97 2.36
C HIS A 101 -9.75 -19.36 3.17
N ILE A 102 -8.63 -18.68 3.04
CA ILE A 102 -7.38 -18.94 3.76
C ILE A 102 -7.03 -17.72 4.61
N THR A 103 -7.20 -17.81 5.91
CA THR A 103 -7.03 -16.68 6.85
C THR A 103 -5.75 -15.86 6.64
N PRO A 104 -4.53 -16.45 6.49
CA PRO A 104 -3.33 -15.67 6.26
C PRO A 104 -3.29 -14.90 4.93
N ASP A 105 -4.11 -15.30 3.96
CA ASP A 105 -4.15 -14.75 2.59
C ASP A 105 -5.42 -13.93 2.31
N ALA A 106 -6.29 -13.79 3.30
CA ALA A 106 -7.59 -13.17 3.14
C ALA A 106 -7.59 -11.63 3.20
N LEU A 107 -6.48 -11.00 3.59
CA LEU A 107 -6.42 -9.55 3.80
C LEU A 107 -6.82 -8.76 2.56
N GLY A 108 -6.25 -9.11 1.40
CA GLY A 108 -6.52 -8.42 0.13
C GLY A 108 -8.00 -8.44 -0.28
N PRO A 109 -8.63 -9.63 -0.41
CA PRO A 109 -10.05 -9.75 -0.70
C PRO A 109 -10.94 -9.02 0.32
N LEU A 110 -10.74 -9.25 1.61
CA LEU A 110 -11.55 -8.64 2.66
C LEU A 110 -11.42 -7.12 2.74
N ALA A 111 -10.24 -6.58 2.49
CA ALA A 111 -10.03 -5.14 2.39
C ALA A 111 -10.72 -4.57 1.14
N GLY A 112 -10.57 -5.26 0.00
CA GLY A 112 -11.17 -4.85 -1.27
C GLY A 112 -12.69 -4.83 -1.26
N GLU A 113 -13.34 -5.77 -0.58
CA GLU A 113 -14.81 -5.80 -0.40
C GLU A 113 -15.33 -4.60 0.41
N ARG A 114 -14.49 -4.03 1.29
CA ARG A 114 -14.88 -2.89 2.13
C ARG A 114 -14.58 -1.53 1.55
N ILE A 115 -13.98 -1.48 0.35
CA ILE A 115 -13.67 -0.22 -0.31
C ILE A 115 -14.94 0.41 -0.86
N LEU A 116 -15.11 1.70 -0.61
CA LEU A 116 -16.15 2.49 -1.24
C LEU A 116 -15.78 2.75 -2.71
N ALA A 117 -16.32 1.93 -3.62
CA ALA A 117 -16.15 2.12 -5.05
C ALA A 117 -17.03 3.28 -5.54
N THR A 118 -16.40 4.37 -5.97
CA THR A 118 -17.08 5.61 -6.38
C THR A 118 -17.03 5.86 -7.89
N ARG A 119 -16.27 5.07 -8.64
CA ARG A 119 -16.08 5.25 -10.09
C ARG A 119 -17.40 5.27 -10.88
N HIS A 120 -18.40 4.52 -10.43
CA HIS A 120 -19.71 4.41 -11.11
C HIS A 120 -20.63 5.58 -10.80
N ILE A 121 -20.30 6.45 -9.84
CA ILE A 121 -21.11 7.61 -9.46
C ILE A 121 -20.88 8.69 -10.51
N GLY A 122 -21.88 8.94 -11.34
CA GLY A 122 -21.84 10.01 -12.33
C GLY A 122 -21.85 11.41 -11.66
N PRO A 123 -21.35 12.44 -12.35
CA PRO A 123 -21.20 13.79 -11.77
C PRO A 123 -22.52 14.41 -11.33
N GLU A 124 -23.63 14.07 -11.98
CA GLU A 124 -24.97 14.56 -11.61
C GLU A 124 -25.45 13.93 -10.30
N LEU A 125 -25.28 12.61 -10.16
CA LEU A 125 -25.61 11.90 -8.94
C LEU A 125 -24.70 12.35 -7.79
N ALA A 126 -23.40 12.47 -8.03
CA ALA A 126 -22.43 12.96 -7.04
C ALA A 126 -22.86 14.32 -6.45
N ARG A 127 -23.28 15.26 -7.32
CA ARG A 127 -23.81 16.56 -6.88
C ARG A 127 -25.08 16.44 -6.04
N SER A 128 -26.00 15.59 -6.47
CA SER A 128 -27.30 15.43 -5.79
C SER A 128 -27.17 14.86 -4.37
N ILE A 129 -26.12 14.05 -4.12
CA ILE A 129 -25.84 13.44 -2.82
C ILE A 129 -24.72 14.15 -2.03
N GLY A 130 -24.21 15.29 -2.52
CA GLY A 130 -23.15 16.06 -1.86
C GLY A 130 -21.78 15.38 -1.88
N MET A 131 -21.52 14.50 -2.86
CA MET A 131 -20.29 13.73 -3.01
C MET A 131 -19.43 14.16 -4.21
N GLU A 132 -19.59 15.37 -4.68
CA GLU A 132 -18.90 15.91 -5.86
C GLU A 132 -17.38 15.99 -5.73
N HIS A 133 -16.87 15.97 -4.49
CA HIS A 133 -15.42 15.99 -4.20
C HIS A 133 -14.81 14.60 -4.03
N LEU A 134 -15.62 13.53 -4.15
CA LEU A 134 -15.10 12.19 -4.03
C LEU A 134 -14.30 11.79 -5.28
N ARG A 135 -13.11 11.29 -5.00
CA ARG A 135 -12.25 10.70 -6.02
C ARG A 135 -12.88 9.44 -6.60
N PRO A 136 -12.76 9.19 -7.92
CA PRO A 136 -13.19 7.93 -8.51
C PRO A 136 -12.29 6.78 -8.03
N VAL A 137 -12.89 5.79 -7.39
CA VAL A 137 -12.24 4.57 -6.89
C VAL A 137 -12.91 3.37 -7.52
N ALA A 138 -12.11 2.41 -7.99
CA ALA A 138 -12.55 1.11 -8.47
C ALA A 138 -11.86 0.00 -7.70
N GLY A 139 -12.58 -1.08 -7.39
CA GLY A 139 -12.04 -2.30 -6.79
C GLY A 139 -11.94 -3.42 -7.82
N LEU A 140 -10.91 -4.25 -7.69
CA LEU A 140 -10.74 -5.49 -8.44
C LEU A 140 -10.31 -6.60 -7.48
N LEU A 141 -11.05 -7.71 -7.46
CA LEU A 141 -10.78 -8.87 -6.63
C LEU A 141 -10.52 -10.10 -7.52
N PRO A 142 -9.30 -10.29 -8.01
CA PRO A 142 -8.97 -11.33 -8.98
C PRO A 142 -8.75 -12.71 -8.35
N GLY A 143 -8.92 -12.88 -7.05
CA GLY A 143 -8.50 -14.05 -6.33
C GLY A 143 -6.98 -14.11 -6.16
N VAL A 144 -6.40 -15.30 -6.25
CA VAL A 144 -4.96 -15.52 -6.01
C VAL A 144 -4.06 -15.16 -7.21
N CYS A 145 -4.62 -14.96 -8.39
CA CYS A 145 -3.84 -14.74 -9.61
C CYS A 145 -4.50 -13.78 -10.59
N LEU A 146 -3.83 -12.68 -10.90
CA LEU A 146 -4.28 -11.71 -11.90
C LEU A 146 -4.36 -12.30 -13.32
N LEU A 147 -3.55 -13.31 -13.62
CA LEU A 147 -3.49 -13.93 -14.95
C LEU A 147 -4.72 -14.80 -15.27
N TYR A 148 -5.42 -15.29 -14.24
CA TYR A 148 -6.63 -16.12 -14.43
C TYR A 148 -7.88 -15.31 -14.75
N THR A 149 -7.85 -14.01 -14.59
CA THR A 149 -8.98 -13.12 -14.93
C THR A 149 -8.99 -12.66 -16.38
N SER A 150 -7.94 -12.98 -17.13
CA SER A 150 -7.88 -12.70 -18.57
C SER A 150 -8.54 -13.87 -19.32
N PRO A 151 -9.55 -13.65 -20.17
CA PRO A 151 -10.10 -14.72 -20.98
C PRO A 151 -8.99 -15.34 -21.83
N SER A 152 -8.87 -16.67 -21.75
CA SER A 152 -7.90 -17.39 -22.54
C SER A 152 -8.23 -17.23 -24.02
N PRO A 153 -7.24 -17.05 -24.91
CA PRO A 153 -7.48 -17.05 -26.36
C PRO A 153 -8.11 -18.34 -26.89
N ARG A 154 -8.27 -19.35 -26.02
CA ARG A 154 -8.92 -20.64 -26.36
C ARG A 154 -10.42 -20.66 -26.03
N ASP A 155 -10.94 -19.61 -25.40
CA ASP A 155 -12.36 -19.51 -25.01
C ASP A 155 -13.17 -18.69 -26.02
N THR A 156 -12.62 -18.45 -27.20
CA THR A 156 -13.27 -17.82 -28.35
C THR A 156 -13.49 -18.81 -29.49
#